data_d14e59757e55555f956fdd9d2cd55863
#
_entry.id   d14e59757e55555f956fdd9d2cd55863
#
_cell.length_a   1.000
_cell.length_b   1.000
_cell.length_c   1.000
_cell.angle_alpha   90.00
_cell.angle_beta   90.00
_cell.angle_gamma   90.00
#
_symmetry.space_group_name_H-M   'P 1'
#
loop_
_entity.id
_entity.type
_entity.pdbx_description
1 polymer ?
#
loop_
_entity_poly.entity_id
_entity_poly.type
_entity_poly.pdbx_seq_one_letter_code
_entity_poly.pdbx_strand_id
1 'polypeptide(L)'
;GSVGLNFLWTPDFSTIWGPKVWLAAAGQIFFTLSVGMGSIQCYASYVRKKDDIALNAMSAGWMNEFVEVVLGAAIIIPISVGYLGVDKVIEMTKSGGLGLGFRTLPFLFEQWGTVLAIICGVFWFGLLFFAGITSSLAMGTPWMGFMTDEFGWSRQKGAWSFGAIVLILGLPTVLFFNQGVFDEYDYWAGTVSLVVFALAEIILFAWVFGMKRGMQELNSGGDIQVPKIFGFVIKWITPILLLGVFLGALITPAGNDWAGALQNGWVLDNGSIIKQITNSGLKEQIAAAQTAGDQALVDTL
;
A
#
# COMPACT_ATOMS: atom_id res chain seq x y z
N GLY A 1 -7.20 13.61 23.71
CA GLY A 1 -6.29 12.46 23.62
C GLY A 1 -7.02 11.11 23.57
N SER A 2 -7.84 10.78 24.58
CA SER A 2 -8.53 9.48 24.65
C SER A 2 -9.48 9.22 23.47
N VAL A 3 -10.18 10.24 22.99
CA VAL A 3 -11.09 10.14 21.84
C VAL A 3 -10.33 9.74 20.58
N GLY A 4 -9.15 10.35 20.33
CA GLY A 4 -8.33 10.00 19.17
C GLY A 4 -7.69 8.62 19.27
N LEU A 5 -7.30 8.19 20.48
CA LEU A 5 -6.84 6.82 20.71
C LEU A 5 -7.97 5.80 20.52
N ASN A 6 -9.16 6.09 21.01
CA ASN A 6 -10.32 5.23 20.77
C ASN A 6 -10.66 5.13 19.28
N PHE A 7 -10.61 6.26 18.56
CA PHE A 7 -10.81 6.24 17.10
C PHE A 7 -9.85 5.30 16.38
N LEU A 8 -8.58 5.28 16.77
CA LEU A 8 -7.56 4.43 16.17
C LEU A 8 -7.66 2.95 16.60
N TRP A 9 -7.88 2.72 17.91
CA TRP A 9 -7.72 1.39 18.51
C TRP A 9 -9.05 0.69 18.86
N THR A 10 -10.21 1.25 18.48
CA THR A 10 -11.48 0.55 18.65
C THR A 10 -11.72 -0.36 17.45
N PRO A 11 -11.62 -1.69 17.61
CA PRO A 11 -11.76 -2.61 16.50
C PRO A 11 -13.23 -2.73 16.06
N ASP A 12 -13.45 -2.72 14.74
CA ASP A 12 -14.73 -3.09 14.14
C ASP A 12 -14.60 -4.48 13.50
N PHE A 13 -14.99 -5.50 14.25
CA PHE A 13 -14.92 -6.89 13.78
C PHE A 13 -15.95 -7.23 12.69
N SER A 14 -16.94 -6.37 12.44
CA SER A 14 -17.91 -6.60 11.37
C SER A 14 -17.28 -6.54 9.98
N THR A 15 -16.20 -5.78 9.83
CA THR A 15 -15.51 -5.57 8.56
C THR A 15 -14.54 -6.69 8.18
N ILE A 16 -14.16 -7.54 9.13
CA ILE A 16 -13.17 -8.64 8.94
C ILE A 16 -13.59 -9.62 7.81
N TRP A 17 -14.88 -9.77 7.57
CA TRP A 17 -15.38 -10.67 6.54
C TRP A 17 -15.36 -10.07 5.12
N GLY A 18 -14.99 -8.80 4.99
CA GLY A 18 -14.91 -8.10 3.71
C GLY A 18 -13.57 -8.32 2.99
N PRO A 19 -13.50 -8.99 1.82
CA PRO A 19 -12.25 -9.21 1.09
C PRO A 19 -11.52 -7.93 0.73
N LYS A 20 -12.24 -6.82 0.52
CA LYS A 20 -11.64 -5.50 0.23
C LYS A 20 -10.77 -4.99 1.37
N VAL A 21 -11.18 -5.21 2.63
CA VAL A 21 -10.39 -4.82 3.80
C VAL A 21 -9.07 -5.58 3.83
N TRP A 22 -9.11 -6.88 3.55
CA TRP A 22 -7.91 -7.71 3.48
C TRP A 22 -7.02 -7.35 2.29
N LEU A 23 -7.60 -7.01 1.13
CA LEU A 23 -6.83 -6.55 -0.02
C LEU A 23 -6.10 -5.24 0.30
N ALA A 24 -6.78 -4.27 0.88
CA ALA A 24 -6.19 -3.00 1.28
C ALA A 24 -5.10 -3.19 2.35
N ALA A 25 -5.36 -4.02 3.37
CA ALA A 25 -4.38 -4.32 4.41
C ALA A 25 -3.15 -5.04 3.84
N ALA A 26 -3.34 -6.04 2.98
CA ALA A 26 -2.23 -6.75 2.32
C ALA A 26 -1.44 -5.79 1.41
N GLY A 27 -2.11 -4.95 0.62
CA GLY A 27 -1.46 -3.93 -0.21
C GLY A 27 -0.61 -2.99 0.62
N GLN A 28 -1.13 -2.47 1.73
CA GLN A 28 -0.39 -1.59 2.64
C GLN A 28 0.85 -2.27 3.22
N ILE A 29 0.72 -3.49 3.75
CA ILE A 29 1.85 -4.25 4.30
C ILE A 29 2.90 -4.56 3.23
N PHE A 30 2.49 -4.95 2.04
CA PHE A 30 3.42 -5.22 0.95
C PHE A 30 4.11 -3.95 0.45
N PHE A 31 3.38 -2.82 0.40
CA PHE A 31 3.94 -1.54 0.05
C PHE A 31 5.00 -1.10 1.06
N THR A 32 4.65 -1.07 2.34
CA THR A 32 5.56 -0.61 3.40
C THR A 32 6.80 -1.49 3.57
N LEU A 33 6.66 -2.81 3.35
CA LEU A 33 7.78 -3.77 3.39
C LEU A 33 8.46 -3.99 2.04
N SER A 34 8.03 -3.27 0.98
CA SER A 34 8.55 -3.39 -0.39
C SER A 34 8.47 -4.81 -0.98
N VAL A 35 7.45 -5.59 -0.58
CA VAL A 35 7.18 -6.92 -1.13
C VAL A 35 6.43 -6.77 -2.46
N GLY A 36 6.78 -7.55 -3.47
CA GLY A 36 6.19 -7.47 -4.81
C GLY A 36 6.74 -6.34 -5.69
N MET A 37 7.71 -5.55 -5.21
CA MET A 37 8.30 -4.42 -5.95
C MET A 37 9.67 -4.75 -6.57
N GLY A 38 10.27 -5.89 -6.23
CA GLY A 38 11.62 -6.25 -6.66
C GLY A 38 12.77 -5.54 -5.92
N SER A 39 12.50 -4.51 -5.12
CA SER A 39 13.53 -3.76 -4.39
C SER A 39 14.26 -4.62 -3.36
N ILE A 40 13.51 -5.41 -2.59
CA ILE A 40 14.08 -6.32 -1.58
C ILE A 40 14.98 -7.37 -2.22
N GLN A 41 14.56 -7.93 -3.36
CA GLN A 41 15.36 -8.91 -4.09
C GLN A 41 16.69 -8.32 -4.57
N CYS A 42 16.67 -7.08 -5.06
CA CYS A 42 17.89 -6.38 -5.44
C CYS A 42 18.80 -6.10 -4.25
N TYR A 43 18.25 -5.67 -3.12
CA TYR A 43 19.02 -5.45 -1.90
C TYR A 43 19.53 -6.75 -1.28
N ALA A 44 18.82 -7.85 -1.42
CA ALA A 44 19.29 -9.16 -0.99
C ALA A 44 20.60 -9.58 -1.67
N SER A 45 20.92 -9.04 -2.87
CA SER A 45 22.19 -9.29 -3.55
C SER A 45 23.42 -8.75 -2.78
N TYR A 46 23.23 -7.80 -1.87
CA TYR A 46 24.29 -7.24 -1.02
C TYR A 46 24.46 -7.99 0.31
N VAL A 47 23.57 -8.92 0.64
CA VAL A 47 23.63 -9.71 1.87
C VAL A 47 24.75 -10.74 1.77
N ARG A 48 25.54 -10.88 2.81
CA ARG A 48 26.64 -11.84 2.87
C ARG A 48 26.14 -13.21 3.32
N LYS A 49 26.82 -14.28 2.93
CA LYS A 49 26.43 -15.66 3.26
C LYS A 49 26.33 -15.96 4.78
N LYS A 50 26.97 -15.14 5.61
CA LYS A 50 26.98 -15.31 7.08
C LYS A 50 26.03 -14.37 7.79
N ASP A 51 25.32 -13.49 7.08
CA ASP A 51 24.38 -12.57 7.68
C ASP A 51 23.10 -13.32 8.07
N ASP A 52 22.55 -13.01 9.24
CA ASP A 52 21.29 -13.57 9.70
C ASP A 52 20.12 -12.90 8.94
N ILE A 53 19.68 -13.56 7.87
CA ILE A 53 18.62 -13.06 6.99
C ILE A 53 17.28 -13.00 7.73
N ALA A 54 16.98 -14.01 8.55
CA ALA A 54 15.71 -14.09 9.27
C ALA A 54 15.58 -12.99 10.33
N LEU A 55 16.63 -12.77 11.11
CA LEU A 55 16.67 -11.72 12.13
C LEU A 55 16.57 -10.33 11.49
N ASN A 56 17.31 -10.09 10.40
CA ASN A 56 17.26 -8.83 9.67
C ASN A 56 15.86 -8.55 9.12
N ALA A 57 15.21 -9.53 8.47
CA ALA A 57 13.88 -9.39 7.93
C ALA A 57 12.83 -9.15 9.04
N MET A 58 12.89 -9.93 10.11
CA MET A 58 11.96 -9.78 11.25
C MET A 58 12.15 -8.44 11.96
N SER A 59 13.39 -8.04 12.21
CA SER A 59 13.68 -6.76 12.86
C SER A 59 13.22 -5.57 12.02
N ALA A 60 13.46 -5.61 10.71
CA ALA A 60 12.99 -4.58 9.79
C ALA A 60 11.46 -4.52 9.75
N GLY A 61 10.79 -5.67 9.62
CA GLY A 61 9.33 -5.74 9.60
C GLY A 61 8.67 -5.25 10.89
N TRP A 62 9.10 -5.77 12.03
CA TRP A 62 8.54 -5.35 13.33
C TRP A 62 8.82 -3.88 13.66
N MET A 63 10.03 -3.38 13.34
CA MET A 63 10.36 -1.99 13.56
C MET A 63 9.55 -1.07 12.65
N ASN A 64 9.32 -1.47 11.39
CA ASN A 64 8.48 -0.74 10.46
C ASN A 64 7.05 -0.59 11.00
N GLU A 65 6.42 -1.71 11.37
CA GLU A 65 5.06 -1.71 11.93
C GLU A 65 4.97 -0.93 13.25
N PHE A 66 5.97 -1.06 14.11
CA PHE A 66 6.01 -0.31 15.37
C PHE A 66 6.07 1.21 15.12
N VAL A 67 6.92 1.65 14.20
CA VAL A 67 7.04 3.08 13.87
C VAL A 67 5.78 3.59 13.17
N GLU A 68 5.21 2.84 12.24
CA GLU A 68 4.04 3.25 11.48
C GLU A 68 2.78 3.30 12.34
N VAL A 69 2.46 2.18 13.00
CA VAL A 69 1.19 2.01 13.72
C VAL A 69 1.26 2.57 15.14
N VAL A 70 2.31 2.23 15.89
CA VAL A 70 2.37 2.61 17.31
C VAL A 70 2.85 4.04 17.47
N LEU A 71 3.99 4.42 16.87
CA LEU A 71 4.52 5.77 17.04
C LEU A 71 3.80 6.78 16.15
N GLY A 72 3.74 6.56 14.84
CA GLY A 72 3.19 7.50 13.89
C GLY A 72 1.70 7.74 14.11
N ALA A 73 0.91 6.70 13.98
CA ALA A 73 -0.55 6.82 14.08
C ALA A 73 -1.02 7.19 15.50
N ALA A 74 -0.43 6.58 16.54
CA ALA A 74 -0.83 6.86 17.93
C ALA A 74 -0.41 8.25 18.45
N ILE A 75 0.51 8.93 17.78
CA ILE A 75 0.89 10.30 18.10
C ILE A 75 0.07 11.28 17.25
N ILE A 76 0.12 11.11 15.93
CA ILE A 76 -0.42 12.08 14.97
C ILE A 76 -1.95 12.17 15.07
N ILE A 77 -2.65 11.03 15.06
CA ILE A 77 -4.11 11.01 15.06
C ILE A 77 -4.70 11.60 16.36
N PRO A 78 -4.29 11.18 17.57
CA PRO A 78 -4.79 11.76 18.80
C PRO A 78 -4.50 13.25 18.97
N ILE A 79 -3.35 13.73 18.52
CA ILE A 79 -3.02 15.14 18.53
C ILE A 79 -3.94 15.91 17.57
N SER A 80 -4.06 15.43 16.33
CA SER A 80 -4.95 16.04 15.33
C SER A 80 -6.39 16.10 15.81
N VAL A 81 -6.91 15.01 16.36
CA VAL A 81 -8.28 14.97 16.96
C VAL A 81 -8.40 15.92 18.15
N GLY A 82 -7.36 16.05 18.97
CA GLY A 82 -7.35 16.96 20.11
C GLY A 82 -7.47 18.44 19.73
N TYR A 83 -6.85 18.85 18.63
CA TYR A 83 -6.87 20.23 18.15
C TYR A 83 -8.00 20.54 17.17
N LEU A 84 -8.35 19.59 16.30
CA LEU A 84 -9.28 19.83 15.18
C LEU A 84 -10.67 19.23 15.40
N GLY A 85 -10.81 18.32 16.34
CA GLY A 85 -12.01 17.51 16.52
C GLY A 85 -12.07 16.32 15.55
N VAL A 86 -12.88 15.31 15.92
CA VAL A 86 -12.99 14.04 15.17
C VAL A 86 -13.53 14.27 13.75
N ASP A 87 -14.60 15.02 13.61
CA ASP A 87 -15.29 15.21 12.32
C ASP A 87 -14.36 15.86 11.27
N LYS A 88 -13.60 16.88 11.71
CA LYS A 88 -12.67 17.58 10.82
C LYS A 88 -11.50 16.70 10.43
N VAL A 89 -10.98 15.90 11.35
CA VAL A 89 -9.91 14.93 11.04
C VAL A 89 -10.40 13.88 10.05
N ILE A 90 -11.60 13.32 10.24
CA ILE A 90 -12.21 12.39 9.30
C ILE A 90 -12.35 13.00 7.90
N GLU A 91 -12.84 14.24 7.82
CA GLU A 91 -12.96 14.95 6.55
C GLU A 91 -11.61 15.14 5.86
N MET A 92 -10.59 15.61 6.61
CA MET A 92 -9.26 15.86 6.07
C MET A 92 -8.50 14.58 5.69
N THR A 93 -8.80 13.47 6.35
CA THR A 93 -8.17 12.16 6.06
C THR A 93 -8.87 11.36 4.96
N LYS A 94 -9.99 11.83 4.41
CA LYS A 94 -10.64 11.20 3.25
C LYS A 94 -9.71 11.04 2.05
N SER A 95 -8.72 11.92 1.92
CA SER A 95 -7.66 11.82 0.91
C SER A 95 -6.49 10.92 1.34
N GLY A 96 -6.71 10.00 2.27
CA GLY A 96 -5.70 9.05 2.75
C GLY A 96 -4.48 9.71 3.40
N GLY A 97 -3.31 9.10 3.24
CA GLY A 97 -2.04 9.59 3.79
C GLY A 97 -1.63 10.97 3.30
N LEU A 98 -1.98 11.32 2.06
CA LEU A 98 -1.75 12.66 1.52
C LEU A 98 -2.57 13.72 2.27
N GLY A 99 -3.85 13.43 2.55
CA GLY A 99 -4.70 14.33 3.35
C GLY A 99 -4.11 14.57 4.74
N LEU A 100 -3.65 13.53 5.40
CA LEU A 100 -3.02 13.62 6.71
C LEU A 100 -1.70 14.42 6.64
N GLY A 101 -0.80 14.08 5.72
CA GLY A 101 0.53 14.64 5.62
C GLY A 101 0.57 16.09 5.11
N PHE A 102 -0.26 16.42 4.12
CA PHE A 102 -0.19 17.71 3.42
C PHE A 102 -1.28 18.70 3.79
N ARG A 103 -2.34 18.28 4.49
CA ARG A 103 -3.42 19.17 4.95
C ARG A 103 -3.52 19.18 6.47
N THR A 104 -3.68 18.03 7.10
CA THR A 104 -3.96 17.97 8.55
C THR A 104 -2.77 18.46 9.37
N LEU A 105 -1.56 17.97 9.08
CA LEU A 105 -0.38 18.34 9.87
C LEU A 105 0.04 19.80 9.67
N PRO A 106 0.11 20.37 8.45
CA PRO A 106 0.36 21.79 8.28
C PRO A 106 -0.66 22.67 8.98
N PHE A 107 -1.94 22.35 8.90
CA PHE A 107 -2.99 23.07 9.61
C PHE A 107 -2.83 22.98 11.13
N LEU A 108 -2.37 21.84 11.64
CA LEU A 108 -2.06 21.67 13.05
C LEU A 108 -0.88 22.56 13.46
N PHE A 109 0.17 22.66 12.63
CA PHE A 109 1.34 23.49 12.93
C PHE A 109 1.00 24.98 13.03
N GLU A 110 0.05 25.46 12.25
CA GLU A 110 -0.46 26.84 12.35
C GLU A 110 -1.00 27.18 13.74
N GLN A 111 -1.60 26.19 14.44
CA GLN A 111 -2.15 26.38 15.78
C GLN A 111 -1.05 26.63 16.83
N TRP A 112 0.20 26.32 16.54
CA TRP A 112 1.34 26.47 17.47
C TRP A 112 2.07 27.80 17.34
N GLY A 113 1.57 28.67 16.47
CA GLY A 113 2.15 29.99 16.19
C GLY A 113 3.25 29.97 15.12
N THR A 114 3.52 31.12 14.53
CA THR A 114 4.32 31.29 13.30
C THR A 114 5.70 30.63 13.38
N VAL A 115 6.42 30.82 14.49
CA VAL A 115 7.81 30.31 14.62
C VAL A 115 7.83 28.78 14.62
N LEU A 116 6.97 28.14 15.45
CA LEU A 116 6.89 26.70 15.51
C LEU A 116 6.31 26.12 14.21
N ALA A 117 5.35 26.78 13.60
CA ALA A 117 4.80 26.34 12.30
C ALA A 117 5.87 26.25 11.21
N ILE A 118 6.75 27.26 11.13
CA ILE A 118 7.86 27.28 10.16
C ILE A 118 8.85 26.13 10.47
N ILE A 119 9.27 26.01 11.72
CA ILE A 119 10.24 24.97 12.12
C ILE A 119 9.68 23.58 11.86
N CYS A 120 8.48 23.30 12.35
CA CYS A 120 7.82 21.99 12.16
C CYS A 120 7.56 21.71 10.68
N GLY A 121 7.13 22.71 9.91
CA GLY A 121 6.92 22.59 8.47
C GLY A 121 8.20 22.23 7.71
N VAL A 122 9.31 22.92 7.99
CA VAL A 122 10.60 22.64 7.35
C VAL A 122 11.06 21.20 7.67
N PHE A 123 11.00 20.79 8.93
CA PHE A 123 11.39 19.43 9.31
C PHE A 123 10.45 18.38 8.72
N TRP A 124 9.16 18.62 8.75
CA TRP A 124 8.15 17.67 8.24
C TRP A 124 8.28 17.47 6.74
N PHE A 125 8.27 18.54 5.95
CA PHE A 125 8.39 18.44 4.50
C PHE A 125 9.78 18.02 4.06
N GLY A 126 10.83 18.40 4.80
CA GLY A 126 12.17 17.89 4.61
C GLY A 126 12.25 16.39 4.81
N LEU A 127 11.64 15.86 5.88
CA LEU A 127 11.54 14.43 6.14
C LEU A 127 10.79 13.69 5.01
N LEU A 128 9.63 14.20 4.60
CA LEU A 128 8.85 13.62 3.50
C LEU A 128 9.64 13.61 2.19
N PHE A 129 10.35 14.69 1.90
CA PHE A 129 11.18 14.78 0.70
C PHE A 129 12.31 13.74 0.69
N PHE A 130 13.06 13.61 1.78
CA PHE A 130 14.12 12.62 1.88
C PHE A 130 13.59 11.19 1.89
N ALA A 131 12.48 10.93 2.59
CA ALA A 131 11.81 9.63 2.57
C ALA A 131 11.34 9.26 1.15
N GLY A 132 10.74 10.19 0.43
CA GLY A 132 10.29 10.00 -0.94
C GLY A 132 11.45 9.71 -1.91
N ILE A 133 12.53 10.49 -1.84
CA ILE A 133 13.72 10.27 -2.69
C ILE A 133 14.37 8.92 -2.43
N THR A 134 14.60 8.56 -1.18
CA THR A 134 15.24 7.29 -0.84
C THR A 134 14.41 6.09 -1.28
N SER A 135 13.10 6.15 -1.11
CA SER A 135 12.16 5.11 -1.60
C SER A 135 12.13 5.03 -3.12
N SER A 136 12.12 6.18 -3.82
CA SER A 136 12.16 6.23 -5.29
C SER A 136 13.45 5.61 -5.84
N LEU A 137 14.59 5.89 -5.22
CA LEU A 137 15.87 5.28 -5.60
C LEU A 137 15.87 3.76 -5.37
N ALA A 138 15.27 3.30 -4.28
CA ALA A 138 15.12 1.88 -3.99
C ALA A 138 14.28 1.17 -5.08
N MET A 139 13.13 1.76 -5.43
CA MET A 139 12.26 1.24 -6.50
C MET A 139 12.91 1.30 -7.90
N GLY A 140 13.86 2.21 -8.12
CA GLY A 140 14.63 2.27 -9.36
C GLY A 140 15.68 1.18 -9.52
N THR A 141 16.11 0.55 -8.43
CA THR A 141 17.17 -0.45 -8.45
C THR A 141 16.85 -1.68 -9.32
N PRO A 142 15.64 -2.27 -9.25
CA PRO A 142 15.25 -3.37 -10.16
C PRO A 142 15.32 -2.99 -11.64
N TRP A 143 14.83 -1.79 -11.97
CA TRP A 143 14.90 -1.28 -13.34
C TRP A 143 16.36 -1.17 -13.82
N MET A 144 17.22 -0.55 -13.03
CA MET A 144 18.63 -0.41 -13.37
C MET A 144 19.35 -1.76 -13.49
N GLY A 145 19.04 -2.71 -12.59
CA GLY A 145 19.56 -4.08 -12.65
C GLY A 145 19.13 -4.77 -13.93
N PHE A 146 17.84 -4.78 -14.23
CA PHE A 146 17.28 -5.39 -15.43
C PHE A 146 17.90 -4.82 -16.72
N MET A 147 18.02 -3.48 -16.82
CA MET A 147 18.61 -2.84 -17.99
C MET A 147 20.09 -3.15 -18.15
N THR A 148 20.81 -3.33 -17.05
CA THR A 148 22.22 -3.72 -17.09
C THR A 148 22.39 -5.18 -17.49
N ASP A 149 21.60 -6.08 -16.91
CA ASP A 149 21.75 -7.53 -17.08
C ASP A 149 21.26 -7.99 -18.46
N GLU A 150 20.12 -7.48 -18.92
CA GLU A 150 19.51 -7.93 -20.18
C GLU A 150 19.99 -7.13 -21.41
N PHE A 151 20.23 -5.83 -21.25
CA PHE A 151 20.57 -4.95 -22.38
C PHE A 151 22.01 -4.43 -22.35
N GLY A 152 22.80 -4.79 -21.33
CA GLY A 152 24.20 -4.36 -21.19
C GLY A 152 24.35 -2.83 -21.02
N TRP A 153 23.31 -2.15 -20.51
CA TRP A 153 23.37 -0.70 -20.31
C TRP A 153 24.32 -0.34 -19.17
N SER A 154 25.02 0.78 -19.34
CA SER A 154 25.76 1.34 -18.21
C SER A 154 24.79 1.78 -17.10
N ARG A 155 25.23 1.71 -15.85
CA ARG A 155 24.46 2.14 -14.69
C ARG A 155 23.93 3.58 -14.84
N GLN A 156 24.73 4.47 -15.41
CA GLN A 156 24.34 5.85 -15.66
C GLN A 156 23.20 5.95 -16.68
N LYS A 157 23.25 5.18 -17.79
CA LYS A 157 22.17 5.13 -18.79
C LYS A 157 20.89 4.58 -18.17
N GLY A 158 20.99 3.52 -17.36
CA GLY A 158 19.86 2.96 -16.62
C GLY A 158 19.21 3.99 -15.67
N ALA A 159 20.02 4.75 -14.92
CA ALA A 159 19.53 5.77 -14.00
C ALA A 159 18.81 6.93 -14.73
N TRP A 160 19.38 7.43 -15.83
CA TRP A 160 18.71 8.48 -16.64
C TRP A 160 17.40 8.00 -17.25
N SER A 161 17.36 6.76 -17.74
CA SER A 161 16.12 6.18 -18.28
C SER A 161 15.05 6.01 -17.19
N PHE A 162 15.43 5.59 -15.98
CA PHE A 162 14.51 5.51 -14.85
C PHE A 162 13.96 6.90 -14.49
N GLY A 163 14.84 7.90 -14.37
CA GLY A 163 14.43 9.28 -14.11
C GLY A 163 13.45 9.81 -15.16
N ALA A 164 13.70 9.53 -16.45
CA ALA A 164 12.79 9.91 -17.53
C ALA A 164 11.43 9.22 -17.43
N ILE A 165 11.41 7.92 -17.11
CA ILE A 165 10.16 7.15 -16.92
C ILE A 165 9.37 7.71 -15.74
N VAL A 166 10.02 7.94 -14.60
CA VAL A 166 9.37 8.51 -13.41
C VAL A 166 8.80 9.90 -13.72
N LEU A 167 9.52 10.74 -14.45
CA LEU A 167 9.03 12.05 -14.85
C LEU A 167 7.80 11.93 -15.76
N ILE A 168 7.87 11.11 -16.81
CA ILE A 168 6.79 10.97 -17.81
C ILE A 168 5.53 10.37 -17.15
N LEU A 169 5.68 9.30 -16.38
CA LEU A 169 4.55 8.63 -15.73
C LEU A 169 4.06 9.37 -14.47
N GLY A 170 4.93 10.16 -13.82
CA GLY A 170 4.55 10.96 -12.67
C GLY A 170 3.87 12.29 -13.02
N LEU A 171 4.15 12.87 -14.19
CA LEU A 171 3.51 14.11 -14.63
C LEU A 171 1.97 14.08 -14.59
N PRO A 172 1.29 13.03 -15.08
CA PRO A 172 -0.17 12.95 -14.99
C PRO A 172 -0.68 13.02 -13.55
N THR A 173 0.01 12.46 -12.56
CA THR A 173 -0.42 12.51 -11.16
C THR A 173 -0.37 13.92 -10.59
N VAL A 174 0.54 14.78 -11.08
CA VAL A 174 0.65 16.18 -10.68
C VAL A 174 -0.36 17.05 -11.41
N LEU A 175 -0.47 16.88 -12.74
CA LEU A 175 -1.34 17.70 -13.59
C LEU A 175 -2.81 17.42 -13.37
N PHE A 176 -3.17 16.15 -13.11
CA PHE A 176 -4.53 15.67 -12.97
C PHE A 176 -4.81 15.13 -11.56
N PHE A 177 -4.17 15.70 -10.54
CA PHE A 177 -4.32 15.28 -9.16
C PHE A 177 -5.78 15.36 -8.69
N ASN A 178 -6.46 16.47 -8.99
CA ASN A 178 -7.86 16.69 -8.60
C ASN A 178 -8.86 15.82 -9.37
N GLN A 179 -8.44 15.19 -10.46
CA GLN A 179 -9.21 14.24 -11.26
C GLN A 179 -9.00 12.78 -10.83
N GLY A 180 -8.32 12.54 -9.70
CA GLY A 180 -8.16 11.22 -9.11
C GLY A 180 -7.08 10.34 -9.77
N VAL A 181 -6.24 10.87 -10.66
CA VAL A 181 -5.18 10.06 -11.32
C VAL A 181 -4.18 9.48 -10.31
N PHE A 182 -3.90 10.20 -9.22
CA PHE A 182 -3.06 9.69 -8.15
C PHE A 182 -3.72 8.48 -7.47
N ASP A 183 -5.00 8.57 -7.14
CA ASP A 183 -5.76 7.51 -6.45
C ASP A 183 -5.86 6.25 -7.32
N GLU A 184 -6.02 6.41 -8.64
CA GLU A 184 -5.99 5.30 -9.59
C GLU A 184 -4.61 4.61 -9.64
N TYR A 185 -3.52 5.38 -9.68
CA TYR A 185 -2.18 4.80 -9.66
C TYR A 185 -1.89 4.08 -8.33
N ASP A 186 -2.28 4.68 -7.22
CA ASP A 186 -2.13 4.07 -5.89
C ASP A 186 -2.93 2.77 -5.77
N TYR A 187 -4.17 2.78 -6.24
CA TYR A 187 -5.01 1.59 -6.22
C TYR A 187 -4.44 0.47 -7.11
N TRP A 188 -4.15 0.76 -8.38
CA TRP A 188 -3.71 -0.28 -9.32
C TRP A 188 -2.27 -0.73 -9.08
N ALA A 189 -1.35 0.20 -8.90
CA ALA A 189 0.06 -0.12 -8.67
C ALA A 189 0.35 -0.45 -7.21
N GLY A 190 -0.13 0.38 -6.28
CA GLY A 190 0.18 0.28 -4.86
C GLY A 190 -0.62 -0.77 -4.10
N THR A 191 -1.80 -1.17 -4.58
CA THR A 191 -2.64 -2.15 -3.89
C THR A 191 -2.82 -3.43 -4.69
N VAL A 192 -3.43 -3.36 -5.86
CA VAL A 192 -3.82 -4.57 -6.63
C VAL A 192 -2.58 -5.29 -7.17
N SER A 193 -1.68 -4.57 -7.85
CA SER A 193 -0.49 -5.18 -8.46
C SER A 193 0.45 -5.77 -7.42
N LEU A 194 0.61 -5.14 -6.25
CA LEU A 194 1.46 -5.68 -5.19
C LEU A 194 1.00 -7.03 -4.69
N VAL A 195 -0.31 -7.22 -4.49
CA VAL A 195 -0.86 -8.51 -4.07
C VAL A 195 -0.63 -9.58 -5.14
N VAL A 196 -0.80 -9.24 -6.42
CA VAL A 196 -0.54 -10.16 -7.54
C VAL A 196 0.93 -10.54 -7.62
N PHE A 197 1.84 -9.56 -7.54
CA PHE A 197 3.28 -9.83 -7.59
C PHE A 197 3.78 -10.56 -6.35
N ALA A 198 3.30 -10.21 -5.16
CA ALA A 198 3.61 -10.94 -3.93
C ALA A 198 3.14 -12.42 -4.01
N LEU A 199 1.96 -12.67 -4.60
CA LEU A 199 1.50 -14.02 -4.85
C LEU A 199 2.42 -14.77 -5.83
N ALA A 200 2.86 -14.11 -6.89
CA ALA A 200 3.82 -14.69 -7.83
C ALA A 200 5.18 -14.98 -7.15
N GLU A 201 5.71 -14.04 -6.38
CA GLU A 201 6.98 -14.20 -5.64
C GLU A 201 6.91 -15.37 -4.66
N ILE A 202 5.82 -15.50 -3.90
CA ILE A 202 5.68 -16.58 -2.93
C ILE A 202 5.55 -17.95 -3.62
N ILE A 203 4.88 -18.03 -4.78
CA ILE A 203 4.80 -19.25 -5.58
C ILE A 203 6.20 -19.60 -6.11
N LEU A 204 6.93 -18.65 -6.68
CA LEU A 204 8.28 -18.86 -7.17
C LEU A 204 9.22 -19.33 -6.05
N PHE A 205 9.17 -18.68 -4.89
CA PHE A 205 10.01 -19.04 -3.76
C PHE A 205 9.66 -20.41 -3.17
N ALA A 206 8.39 -20.64 -2.87
CA ALA A 206 7.98 -21.83 -2.12
C ALA A 206 7.88 -23.11 -2.96
N TRP A 207 7.55 -22.97 -4.26
CA TRP A 207 7.24 -24.11 -5.11
C TRP A 207 8.28 -24.32 -6.21
N VAL A 208 8.78 -23.26 -6.86
CA VAL A 208 9.77 -23.38 -7.94
C VAL A 208 11.19 -23.48 -7.35
N PHE A 209 11.62 -22.53 -6.54
CA PHE A 209 12.90 -22.59 -5.83
C PHE A 209 12.92 -23.73 -4.81
N GLY A 210 11.81 -23.90 -4.12
CA GLY A 210 11.53 -24.98 -3.19
C GLY A 210 11.75 -24.62 -1.74
N MET A 211 10.71 -24.78 -0.93
CA MET A 211 10.69 -24.40 0.49
C MET A 211 11.84 -25.03 1.30
N LYS A 212 12.29 -26.25 0.96
CA LYS A 212 13.41 -26.88 1.67
C LYS A 212 14.70 -26.09 1.51
N ARG A 213 15.00 -25.62 0.28
CA ARG A 213 16.16 -24.78 -0.01
C ARG A 213 15.98 -23.40 0.63
N GLY A 214 14.80 -22.81 0.51
CA GLY A 214 14.50 -21.52 1.14
C GLY A 214 14.74 -21.52 2.64
N MET A 215 14.25 -22.55 3.35
CA MET A 215 14.49 -22.68 4.80
C MET A 215 15.96 -22.95 5.15
N GLN A 216 16.71 -23.61 4.29
CA GLN A 216 18.16 -23.78 4.48
C GLN A 216 18.90 -22.45 4.35
N GLU A 217 18.56 -21.64 3.35
CA GLU A 217 19.15 -20.30 3.16
C GLU A 217 18.79 -19.38 4.32
N LEU A 218 17.52 -19.33 4.74
CA LEU A 218 17.06 -18.51 5.87
C LEU A 218 17.81 -18.83 7.19
N ASN A 219 18.18 -20.08 7.39
CA ASN A 219 18.84 -20.53 8.59
C ASN A 219 20.38 -20.63 8.47
N SER A 220 20.95 -20.31 7.32
CA SER A 220 22.38 -20.53 7.06
C SER A 220 23.31 -19.60 7.85
N GLY A 221 22.88 -18.38 8.14
CA GLY A 221 23.67 -17.38 8.86
C GLY A 221 23.12 -17.04 10.25
N GLY A 222 22.01 -17.66 10.66
CA GLY A 222 21.31 -17.29 11.87
C GLY A 222 21.68 -18.13 13.09
N ASP A 223 21.82 -17.47 14.24
CA ASP A 223 21.97 -18.15 15.54
C ASP A 223 20.65 -18.78 16.00
N ILE A 224 19.52 -18.21 15.59
CA ILE A 224 18.16 -18.70 15.90
C ILE A 224 17.55 -19.32 14.65
N GLN A 225 17.17 -20.59 14.75
CA GLN A 225 16.55 -21.31 13.64
C GLN A 225 15.09 -20.91 13.47
N VAL A 226 14.70 -20.56 12.25
CA VAL A 226 13.30 -20.29 11.88
C VAL A 226 12.49 -21.58 12.04
N PRO A 227 11.40 -21.60 12.83
CA PRO A 227 10.59 -22.79 13.04
C PRO A 227 9.99 -23.34 11.74
N LYS A 228 9.91 -24.65 11.59
CA LYS A 228 9.38 -25.31 10.37
C LYS A 228 7.94 -24.94 10.04
N ILE A 229 7.17 -24.49 11.05
CA ILE A 229 5.80 -24.02 10.84
C ILE A 229 5.72 -22.84 9.86
N PHE A 230 6.72 -21.94 9.88
CA PHE A 230 6.78 -20.83 8.92
C PHE A 230 6.87 -21.32 7.47
N GLY A 231 7.65 -22.39 7.22
CA GLY A 231 7.72 -23.00 5.90
C GLY A 231 6.38 -23.58 5.43
N PHE A 232 5.58 -24.15 6.34
CA PHE A 232 4.23 -24.61 6.04
C PHE A 232 3.29 -23.43 5.74
N VAL A 233 3.32 -22.39 6.59
CA VAL A 233 2.50 -21.18 6.41
C VAL A 233 2.79 -20.51 5.07
N ILE A 234 4.08 -20.27 4.77
CA ILE A 234 4.50 -19.61 3.53
C ILE A 234 4.13 -20.45 2.30
N LYS A 235 4.25 -21.78 2.38
CA LYS A 235 4.00 -22.64 1.24
C LYS A 235 2.52 -22.84 0.93
N TRP A 236 1.66 -22.91 1.96
CA TRP A 236 0.27 -23.31 1.79
C TRP A 236 -0.75 -22.26 2.22
N ILE A 237 -0.57 -21.72 3.43
CA ILE A 237 -1.57 -20.81 4.00
C ILE A 237 -1.53 -19.46 3.27
N THR A 238 -0.35 -18.85 3.14
CA THR A 238 -0.22 -17.51 2.58
C THR A 238 -0.68 -17.43 1.11
N PRO A 239 -0.29 -18.34 0.20
CA PRO A 239 -0.79 -18.30 -1.18
C PRO A 239 -2.30 -18.48 -1.28
N ILE A 240 -2.88 -19.38 -0.46
CA ILE A 240 -4.32 -19.61 -0.45
C ILE A 240 -5.06 -18.38 0.05
N LEU A 241 -4.58 -17.75 1.12
CA LEU A 241 -5.18 -16.52 1.65
C LEU A 241 -5.08 -15.37 0.63
N LEU A 242 -3.92 -15.13 0.04
CA LEU A 242 -3.73 -14.07 -0.95
C LEU A 242 -4.60 -14.30 -2.19
N LEU A 243 -4.66 -15.54 -2.67
CA LEU A 243 -5.53 -15.88 -3.79
C LEU A 243 -7.00 -15.69 -3.42
N GLY A 244 -7.42 -16.12 -2.24
CA GLY A 244 -8.78 -15.95 -1.75
C GLY A 244 -9.17 -14.48 -1.61
N VAL A 245 -8.30 -13.66 -1.03
CA VAL A 245 -8.50 -12.22 -0.92
C VAL A 245 -8.60 -11.55 -2.28
N PHE A 246 -7.68 -11.89 -3.20
CA PHE A 246 -7.68 -11.34 -4.55
C PHE A 246 -8.94 -11.74 -5.33
N LEU A 247 -9.30 -13.03 -5.35
CA LEU A 247 -10.51 -13.50 -6.01
C LEU A 247 -11.77 -12.91 -5.36
N GLY A 248 -11.80 -12.81 -4.04
CA GLY A 248 -12.88 -12.14 -3.32
C GLY A 248 -13.05 -10.67 -3.74
N ALA A 249 -11.95 -9.93 -3.85
CA ALA A 249 -11.98 -8.54 -4.29
C ALA A 249 -12.40 -8.39 -5.78
N LEU A 250 -12.06 -9.39 -6.63
CA LEU A 250 -12.53 -9.41 -8.01
C LEU A 250 -14.05 -9.40 -8.11
N ILE A 251 -14.72 -10.23 -7.30
CA ILE A 251 -16.14 -10.55 -7.41
C ILE A 251 -16.97 -10.10 -6.20
N THR A 252 -16.50 -9.13 -5.41
CA THR A 252 -17.23 -8.64 -4.24
C THR A 252 -18.67 -8.31 -4.60
N PRO A 253 -19.68 -8.93 -3.91
CA PRO A 253 -21.07 -8.63 -4.17
C PRO A 253 -21.49 -7.27 -3.57
N ALA A 254 -22.55 -6.69 -4.13
CA ALA A 254 -23.11 -5.44 -3.67
C ALA A 254 -23.45 -5.50 -2.17
N GLY A 255 -23.03 -4.46 -1.43
CA GLY A 255 -23.22 -4.41 0.02
C GLY A 255 -22.41 -5.45 0.81
N ASN A 256 -21.46 -6.15 0.18
CA ASN A 256 -20.68 -7.23 0.77
C ASN A 256 -21.55 -8.41 1.30
N ASP A 257 -22.76 -8.55 0.75
CA ASP A 257 -23.71 -9.61 1.12
C ASP A 257 -23.48 -10.88 0.29
N TRP A 258 -22.54 -11.71 0.74
CA TRP A 258 -22.16 -12.96 0.09
C TRP A 258 -23.28 -13.99 0.12
N ALA A 259 -24.04 -14.05 1.24
CA ALA A 259 -25.12 -15.01 1.41
C ALA A 259 -26.32 -14.65 0.53
N GLY A 260 -26.70 -13.36 0.50
CA GLY A 260 -27.77 -12.89 -0.37
C GLY A 260 -27.42 -13.01 -1.84
N ALA A 261 -26.17 -12.77 -2.24
CA ALA A 261 -25.72 -12.93 -3.62
C ALA A 261 -25.86 -14.38 -4.12
N LEU A 262 -25.58 -15.37 -3.28
CA LEU A 262 -25.75 -16.78 -3.62
C LEU A 262 -27.22 -17.20 -3.77
N GLN A 263 -28.13 -16.54 -3.04
CA GLN A 263 -29.55 -16.88 -3.02
C GLN A 263 -30.39 -16.10 -4.06
N ASN A 264 -30.07 -14.80 -4.22
CA ASN A 264 -30.89 -13.87 -4.97
C ASN A 264 -30.27 -13.42 -6.31
N GLY A 265 -29.11 -13.96 -6.66
CA GLY A 265 -28.35 -13.57 -7.85
C GLY A 265 -27.19 -12.63 -7.52
N TRP A 266 -26.13 -12.77 -8.33
CA TRP A 266 -24.85 -12.08 -8.09
C TRP A 266 -24.84 -10.71 -8.76
N VAL A 267 -24.91 -9.65 -7.95
CA VAL A 267 -24.69 -8.27 -8.41
C VAL A 267 -23.35 -7.79 -7.84
N LEU A 268 -22.43 -7.41 -8.71
CA LEU A 268 -21.11 -6.94 -8.29
C LEU A 268 -21.18 -5.55 -7.63
N ASP A 269 -20.44 -5.38 -6.56
CA ASP A 269 -20.21 -4.06 -5.94
C ASP A 269 -19.42 -3.14 -6.87
N ASN A 270 -19.72 -1.84 -6.87
CA ASN A 270 -19.06 -0.85 -7.72
C ASN A 270 -17.54 -0.76 -7.51
N GLY A 271 -17.07 -1.03 -6.31
CA GLY A 271 -15.64 -1.12 -6.00
C GLY A 271 -15.04 -2.52 -6.22
N SER A 272 -15.74 -3.49 -6.83
CA SER A 272 -15.13 -4.75 -7.24
C SER A 272 -14.12 -4.50 -8.37
N ILE A 273 -13.01 -5.24 -8.38
CA ILE A 273 -11.95 -5.07 -9.40
C ILE A 273 -12.54 -5.23 -10.83
N ILE A 274 -13.45 -6.18 -11.03
CA ILE A 274 -14.08 -6.40 -12.34
C ILE A 274 -14.87 -5.17 -12.78
N LYS A 275 -15.68 -4.56 -11.90
CA LYS A 275 -16.43 -3.33 -12.27
C LYS A 275 -15.51 -2.14 -12.52
N GLN A 276 -14.44 -2.01 -11.77
CA GLN A 276 -13.44 -0.96 -11.99
C GLN A 276 -12.71 -1.12 -13.33
N ILE A 277 -12.26 -2.34 -13.68
CA ILE A 277 -11.62 -2.60 -14.98
C ILE A 277 -12.58 -2.27 -16.14
N THR A 278 -13.85 -2.59 -16.01
CA THR A 278 -14.84 -2.40 -17.08
C THR A 278 -15.47 -1.00 -17.07
N ASN A 279 -15.14 -0.16 -16.09
CA ASN A 279 -15.81 1.12 -15.82
C ASN A 279 -17.36 1.00 -15.76
N SER A 280 -17.86 -0.20 -15.49
CA SER A 280 -19.30 -0.43 -15.48
C SER A 280 -19.98 0.27 -14.31
N GLY A 281 -19.30 0.40 -13.18
CA GLY A 281 -19.81 1.15 -12.04
C GLY A 281 -19.98 2.63 -12.32
N LEU A 282 -19.01 3.26 -12.99
CA LEU A 282 -19.10 4.66 -13.40
C LEU A 282 -20.21 4.89 -14.42
N LYS A 283 -20.34 3.99 -15.41
CA LYS A 283 -21.42 4.06 -16.40
C LYS A 283 -22.80 3.93 -15.75
N GLU A 284 -22.97 3.07 -14.75
CA GLU A 284 -24.21 2.93 -14.01
C GLU A 284 -24.53 4.22 -13.21
N GLN A 285 -23.53 4.85 -12.57
CA GLN A 285 -23.70 6.10 -11.84
C GLN A 285 -24.09 7.27 -12.77
N ILE A 286 -23.40 7.38 -13.91
CA ILE A 286 -23.73 8.39 -14.92
C ILE A 286 -25.17 8.18 -15.45
N ALA A 287 -25.56 6.95 -15.77
CA ALA A 287 -26.90 6.65 -16.23
C ALA A 287 -27.98 6.96 -15.18
N ALA A 288 -27.70 6.65 -13.90
CA ALA A 288 -28.61 6.99 -12.79
C ALA A 288 -28.74 8.51 -12.61
N ALA A 289 -27.63 9.26 -12.65
CA ALA A 289 -27.61 10.71 -12.55
C ALA A 289 -28.37 11.37 -13.73
N GLN A 290 -28.16 10.89 -14.93
CA GLN A 290 -28.91 11.33 -16.13
C GLN A 290 -30.42 11.07 -15.99
N THR A 291 -30.82 9.90 -15.48
CA THR A 291 -32.21 9.54 -15.26
C THR A 291 -32.85 10.41 -14.17
N ALA A 292 -32.08 10.78 -13.15
CA ALA A 292 -32.50 11.69 -12.08
C ALA A 292 -32.52 13.16 -12.50
N GLY A 293 -31.98 13.51 -13.68
CA GLY A 293 -31.86 14.90 -14.17
C GLY A 293 -30.79 15.72 -13.45
N ASP A 294 -29.87 15.08 -12.76
CA ASP A 294 -28.79 15.74 -12.02
C ASP A 294 -27.56 15.95 -12.92
N GLN A 295 -27.63 17.00 -13.74
CA GLN A 295 -26.56 17.35 -14.66
C GLN A 295 -25.26 17.73 -13.95
N ALA A 296 -25.34 18.32 -12.74
CA ALA A 296 -24.14 18.67 -11.97
C ALA A 296 -23.37 17.42 -11.52
N LEU A 297 -24.09 16.36 -11.15
CA LEU A 297 -23.47 15.08 -10.81
C LEU A 297 -22.87 14.38 -12.05
N VAL A 298 -23.57 14.46 -13.20
CA VAL A 298 -23.05 13.90 -14.48
C VAL A 298 -21.73 14.57 -14.88
N ASP A 299 -21.63 15.89 -14.71
CA ASP A 299 -20.44 16.66 -15.08
C ASP A 299 -19.27 16.46 -14.12
N THR A 300 -19.53 15.90 -12.91
CA THR A 300 -18.51 15.59 -11.91
C THR A 300 -18.04 14.14 -11.92
N LEU A 301 -18.79 13.24 -12.54
CA LEU A 301 -18.45 11.83 -12.73
C LEU A 301 -17.73 11.59 -14.06
#